data_6af58c4b35a8594a957c263f102d5332
#
_entry.id   6af58c4b35a8594a957c263f102d5332
#
_cell.length_a   1.000
_cell.length_b   1.000
_cell.length_c   1.000
_cell.angle_alpha   90.00
_cell.angle_beta   90.00
_cell.angle_gamma   90.00
#
_symmetry.space_group_name_H-M   'P 1'
#
loop_
_entity.id
_entity.type
_entity.pdbx_description
1 polymer ?
#
loop_
_entity_poly.entity_id
_entity_poly.type
_entity_poly.pdbx_seq_one_letter_code
_entity_poly.pdbx_strand_id
1 'polypeptide(L)'
;ISTLVFFRPKSLHLRPCGQTMRGCVVQYTPAKLPDFSPVHGGIAFLDRDGVLNIGSSEYINSPDEFVVLSDAPKAVGMLRRAGYRICVVTNQSPILRGLWDEHRLHEIHNHMRQVFLEQDEDAHFDMILACPHRHRDRCMCRKPMPGMLRFGERTLRDDSFCQEGESVTELLPGDGQVDWWGKKPTASNPVDCIVGDRGSDMGAGWAQGLRLFQVHDASGIFPVVERILDLDNQGDDFHPVR
;
A
#
# COMPACT_ATOMS: atom_id res chain seq x y z
N ILE A 1 13.10 8.00 38.48
CA ILE A 1 11.64 7.86 38.53
C ILE A 1 11.19 8.21 37.10
N SER A 2 11.05 7.18 36.22
CA SER A 2 10.57 7.34 34.84
C SER A 2 9.05 7.26 34.84
N THR A 3 8.42 8.33 34.40
CA THR A 3 6.97 8.39 34.21
C THR A 3 6.62 7.69 32.90
N LEU A 4 6.12 6.47 32.96
CA LEU A 4 5.53 5.76 31.84
C LEU A 4 4.21 6.46 31.46
N VAL A 5 4.20 7.14 30.33
CA VAL A 5 2.97 7.66 29.73
C VAL A 5 2.26 6.51 29.01
N PHE A 6 1.24 5.97 29.65
CA PHE A 6 0.33 5.01 29.02
C PHE A 6 -0.55 5.75 28.00
N PHE A 7 -0.26 5.62 26.72
CA PHE A 7 -1.23 5.94 25.68
C PHE A 7 -2.28 4.83 25.63
N ARG A 8 -3.52 5.15 26.02
CA ARG A 8 -4.66 4.27 25.78
C ARG A 8 -4.98 4.28 24.28
N PRO A 9 -5.22 3.11 23.63
CA PRO A 9 -5.76 3.08 22.29
C PRO A 9 -7.10 3.81 22.31
N LYS A 10 -7.25 4.83 21.48
CA LYS A 10 -8.55 5.50 21.27
C LYS A 10 -9.46 4.47 20.64
N SER A 11 -10.48 4.03 21.38
CA SER A 11 -11.59 3.21 20.87
C SER A 11 -12.11 3.81 19.57
N LEU A 12 -12.26 2.97 18.55
CA LEU A 12 -12.98 3.34 17.32
C LEU A 12 -14.39 3.80 17.71
N HIS A 13 -14.57 5.09 17.85
CA HIS A 13 -15.89 5.68 17.95
C HIS A 13 -16.41 5.91 16.55
N LEU A 14 -17.53 5.27 16.21
CA LEU A 14 -18.32 5.58 15.03
C LEU A 14 -18.45 7.11 14.91
N ARG A 15 -17.83 7.67 13.88
CA ARG A 15 -17.88 9.13 13.65
C ARG A 15 -19.26 9.52 13.14
N PRO A 16 -19.85 10.63 13.61
CA PRO A 16 -21.08 11.16 13.05
C PRO A 16 -20.91 11.43 11.55
N CYS A 17 -21.91 11.08 10.76
CA CYS A 17 -21.98 11.39 9.33
C CYS A 17 -21.65 12.88 9.08
N GLY A 18 -20.54 13.16 8.36
CA GLY A 18 -20.12 14.52 8.01
C GLY A 18 -18.72 14.94 8.45
N GLN A 19 -17.97 14.15 9.23
CA GLN A 19 -16.57 14.48 9.53
C GLN A 19 -15.65 14.00 8.41
N THR A 20 -14.92 14.93 7.77
CA THR A 20 -13.86 14.62 6.82
C THR A 20 -12.72 13.92 7.54
N MET A 21 -12.39 12.72 7.10
CA MET A 21 -11.19 12.00 7.55
C MET A 21 -9.95 12.75 7.05
N ARG A 22 -9.01 13.07 7.93
CA ARG A 22 -7.84 13.90 7.60
C ARG A 22 -6.63 13.12 7.12
N GLY A 23 -6.64 11.79 7.20
CA GLY A 23 -5.50 10.94 6.86
C GLY A 23 -5.89 9.70 6.09
N CYS A 24 -5.00 8.71 6.05
CA CYS A 24 -5.28 7.40 5.50
C CYS A 24 -5.56 6.38 6.61
N VAL A 25 -6.29 5.32 6.27
CA VAL A 25 -6.47 4.15 7.13
C VAL A 25 -5.20 3.32 7.07
N VAL A 26 -4.71 2.89 8.23
CA VAL A 26 -3.48 2.14 8.40
C VAL A 26 -3.78 0.82 9.08
N GLN A 27 -3.29 -0.26 8.52
CA GLN A 27 -3.19 -1.57 9.16
C GLN A 27 -1.71 -1.97 9.12
N TYR A 28 -1.03 -1.87 10.24
CA TYR A 28 0.39 -2.20 10.37
C TYR A 28 0.55 -3.49 11.17
N THR A 29 1.01 -4.53 10.52
CA THR A 29 1.18 -5.87 11.06
C THR A 29 2.51 -6.45 10.57
N PRO A 30 3.65 -5.91 11.06
CA PRO A 30 4.95 -6.36 10.61
C PRO A 30 5.17 -7.82 10.98
N ALA A 31 5.81 -8.57 10.09
CA ALA A 31 6.21 -9.93 10.35
C ALA A 31 7.68 -10.13 9.97
N LYS A 32 8.34 -11.04 10.68
CA LYS A 32 9.68 -11.47 10.31
C LYS A 32 9.69 -11.94 8.86
N LEU A 33 10.71 -11.56 8.11
CA LEU A 33 10.94 -12.13 6.77
C LEU A 33 11.23 -13.62 6.90
N PRO A 34 10.92 -14.44 5.88
CA PRO A 34 11.27 -15.85 5.85
C PRO A 34 12.76 -16.06 6.15
N ASP A 35 13.08 -17.19 6.77
CA ASP A 35 14.48 -17.52 7.07
C ASP A 35 15.30 -17.60 5.77
N PHE A 36 16.54 -17.12 5.83
CA PHE A 36 17.47 -17.03 4.69
C PHE A 36 17.12 -15.98 3.63
N SER A 37 16.12 -15.14 3.83
CA SER A 37 15.84 -14.03 2.92
C SER A 37 17.01 -13.04 2.90
N PRO A 38 17.41 -12.53 1.71
CA PRO A 38 18.40 -11.46 1.61
C PRO A 38 17.95 -10.21 2.37
N VAL A 39 18.90 -9.57 3.08
CA VAL A 39 18.61 -8.32 3.82
C VAL A 39 19.04 -7.13 2.97
N HIS A 40 18.22 -6.70 2.02
CA HIS A 40 18.46 -5.48 1.23
C HIS A 40 17.55 -4.31 1.64
N GLY A 41 16.63 -4.54 2.58
CA GLY A 41 15.71 -3.52 3.09
C GLY A 41 14.74 -2.97 2.06
N GLY A 42 14.48 -3.70 0.98
CA GLY A 42 13.56 -3.30 -0.08
C GLY A 42 12.10 -3.32 0.37
N ILE A 43 11.31 -2.40 -0.18
CA ILE A 43 9.87 -2.33 0.00
C ILE A 43 9.20 -2.49 -1.36
N ALA A 44 8.27 -3.43 -1.46
CA ALA A 44 7.37 -3.55 -2.59
C ALA A 44 6.02 -2.90 -2.23
N PHE A 45 5.72 -1.77 -2.86
CA PHE A 45 4.42 -1.13 -2.77
C PHE A 45 3.49 -1.73 -3.82
N LEU A 46 2.35 -2.24 -3.41
CA LEU A 46 1.41 -2.94 -4.29
C LEU A 46 0.06 -2.24 -4.26
N ASP A 47 -0.52 -1.91 -5.42
CA ASP A 47 -1.95 -1.62 -5.43
C ASP A 47 -2.74 -2.89 -5.08
N ARG A 48 -3.99 -2.72 -4.68
CA ARG A 48 -4.88 -3.82 -4.34
C ARG A 48 -5.66 -4.28 -5.56
N ASP A 49 -6.54 -3.42 -6.06
CA ASP A 49 -7.48 -3.74 -7.13
C ASP A 49 -6.78 -3.74 -8.50
N GLY A 50 -6.85 -4.83 -9.25
CA GLY A 50 -6.12 -5.02 -10.51
C GLY A 50 -4.67 -5.48 -10.36
N VAL A 51 -4.16 -5.65 -9.11
CA VAL A 51 -2.82 -6.14 -8.82
C VAL A 51 -2.86 -7.42 -7.98
N LEU A 52 -3.63 -7.42 -6.90
CA LEU A 52 -3.78 -8.53 -5.96
C LEU A 52 -5.12 -9.26 -6.14
N ASN A 53 -6.17 -8.50 -6.46
CA ASN A 53 -7.51 -9.02 -6.71
C ASN A 53 -8.09 -8.43 -7.99
N ILE A 54 -9.10 -9.10 -8.53
CA ILE A 54 -9.89 -8.57 -9.66
C ILE A 54 -10.55 -7.27 -9.21
N GLY A 55 -10.27 -6.17 -9.92
CA GLY A 55 -10.90 -4.88 -9.67
C GLY A 55 -12.37 -4.86 -10.10
N SER A 56 -13.17 -3.98 -9.50
CA SER A 56 -14.57 -3.77 -9.86
C SER A 56 -14.89 -2.30 -10.04
N SER A 57 -15.69 -1.96 -11.05
CA SER A 57 -16.24 -0.61 -11.24
C SER A 57 -17.20 -0.23 -10.12
N GLU A 58 -17.85 -1.21 -9.49
CA GLU A 58 -18.80 -1.05 -8.38
C GLU A 58 -18.13 -1.21 -7.01
N TYR A 59 -16.80 -1.21 -6.97
CA TYR A 59 -15.96 -1.47 -5.79
C TYR A 59 -16.03 -2.93 -5.32
N ILE A 60 -15.24 -3.25 -4.30
CA ILE A 60 -15.34 -4.47 -3.51
C ILE A 60 -16.03 -4.08 -2.21
N ASN A 61 -17.27 -4.51 -2.01
CA ASN A 61 -18.13 -4.04 -0.92
C ASN A 61 -18.23 -5.02 0.25
N SER A 62 -17.76 -6.26 0.04
CA SER A 62 -17.74 -7.30 1.08
C SER A 62 -16.56 -8.24 0.87
N PRO A 63 -16.17 -9.01 1.91
CA PRO A 63 -15.17 -10.08 1.76
C PRO A 63 -15.49 -11.07 0.65
N ASP A 64 -16.77 -11.43 0.48
CA ASP A 64 -17.24 -12.42 -0.52
C ASP A 64 -17.04 -11.94 -1.97
N GLU A 65 -16.92 -10.62 -2.19
CA GLU A 65 -16.64 -10.04 -3.50
C GLU A 65 -15.14 -9.97 -3.82
N PHE A 66 -14.28 -10.33 -2.86
CA PHE A 66 -12.83 -10.29 -3.03
C PHE A 66 -12.34 -11.52 -3.77
N VAL A 67 -12.07 -11.39 -5.05
CA VAL A 67 -11.57 -12.47 -5.91
C VAL A 67 -10.08 -12.27 -6.17
N VAL A 68 -9.26 -13.17 -5.64
CA VAL A 68 -7.79 -13.13 -5.81
C VAL A 68 -7.41 -13.32 -7.27
N LEU A 69 -6.49 -12.53 -7.79
CA LEU A 69 -5.88 -12.75 -9.10
C LEU A 69 -4.98 -13.98 -9.07
N SER A 70 -4.96 -14.74 -10.16
CA SER A 70 -4.19 -15.98 -10.27
C SER A 70 -2.72 -15.72 -9.91
N ASP A 71 -2.17 -16.62 -9.07
CA ASP A 71 -0.78 -16.59 -8.60
C ASP A 71 -0.33 -15.31 -7.86
N ALA A 72 -1.23 -14.38 -7.55
CA ALA A 72 -0.86 -13.19 -6.77
C ALA A 72 -0.32 -13.55 -5.36
N PRO A 73 -0.88 -14.49 -4.60
CA PRO A 73 -0.28 -14.94 -3.34
C PRO A 73 1.12 -15.50 -3.52
N LYS A 74 1.35 -16.32 -4.54
CA LYS A 74 2.67 -16.86 -4.87
C LYS A 74 3.67 -15.75 -5.19
N ALA A 75 3.27 -14.72 -5.95
CA ALA A 75 4.12 -13.58 -6.25
C ALA A 75 4.52 -12.82 -4.97
N VAL A 76 3.56 -12.58 -4.06
CA VAL A 76 3.83 -11.93 -2.77
C VAL A 76 4.79 -12.76 -1.92
N GLY A 77 4.58 -14.08 -1.82
CA GLY A 77 5.50 -14.99 -1.12
C GLY A 77 6.91 -14.97 -1.72
N MET A 78 7.03 -14.97 -3.06
CA MET A 78 8.32 -14.84 -3.75
C MET A 78 9.04 -13.54 -3.39
N LEU A 79 8.34 -12.41 -3.37
CA LEU A 79 8.92 -11.12 -2.97
C LEU A 79 9.39 -11.15 -1.51
N ARG A 80 8.63 -11.73 -0.59
CA ARG A 80 9.04 -11.82 0.81
C ARG A 80 10.27 -12.73 1.00
N ARG A 81 10.29 -13.87 0.35
CA ARG A 81 11.46 -14.77 0.34
C ARG A 81 12.69 -14.11 -0.27
N ALA A 82 12.49 -13.17 -1.20
CA ALA A 82 13.56 -12.33 -1.75
C ALA A 82 13.93 -11.12 -0.88
N GLY A 83 13.35 -10.96 0.33
CA GLY A 83 13.73 -9.95 1.29
C GLY A 83 12.94 -8.63 1.22
N TYR A 84 11.85 -8.58 0.47
CA TYR A 84 10.98 -7.39 0.43
C TYR A 84 9.99 -7.35 1.60
N ARG A 85 9.84 -6.16 2.20
CA ARG A 85 8.67 -5.81 2.98
C ARG A 85 7.53 -5.48 2.04
N ILE A 86 6.30 -5.90 2.37
CA ILE A 86 5.13 -5.70 1.50
C ILE A 86 4.22 -4.63 2.09
N CYS A 87 4.02 -3.56 1.31
CA CYS A 87 3.11 -2.47 1.65
C CYS A 87 2.00 -2.34 0.59
N VAL A 88 0.77 -2.67 0.95
CA VAL A 88 -0.38 -2.42 0.07
C VAL A 88 -0.78 -0.95 0.16
N VAL A 89 -0.97 -0.30 -0.98
CA VAL A 89 -1.33 1.13 -1.09
C VAL A 89 -2.53 1.30 -2.03
N THR A 90 -3.72 1.54 -1.49
CA THR A 90 -4.95 1.52 -2.27
C THR A 90 -5.83 2.77 -2.09
N ASN A 91 -6.52 3.19 -3.16
CA ASN A 91 -7.46 4.31 -3.15
C ASN A 91 -8.89 3.81 -2.89
N GLN A 92 -9.40 3.98 -1.67
CA GLN A 92 -10.68 3.44 -1.21
C GLN A 92 -11.71 4.54 -0.88
N SER A 93 -12.15 5.27 -1.92
CA SER A 93 -13.12 6.35 -1.77
C SER A 93 -14.55 5.95 -1.35
N PRO A 94 -14.98 4.68 -1.39
CA PRO A 94 -16.28 4.27 -0.84
C PRO A 94 -16.53 4.75 0.58
N ILE A 95 -15.50 4.80 1.43
CA ILE A 95 -15.62 5.29 2.81
C ILE A 95 -16.19 6.71 2.86
N LEU A 96 -15.57 7.67 2.18
CA LEU A 96 -16.07 9.06 2.16
C LEU A 96 -17.22 9.29 1.17
N ARG A 97 -17.61 8.28 0.41
CA ARG A 97 -18.86 8.25 -0.33
C ARG A 97 -20.04 7.76 0.52
N GLY A 98 -19.77 7.20 1.71
CA GLY A 98 -20.78 6.68 2.62
C GLY A 98 -21.37 5.34 2.16
N LEU A 99 -20.66 4.57 1.32
CA LEU A 99 -21.10 3.23 0.90
C LEU A 99 -20.87 2.21 2.00
N TRP A 100 -19.75 2.33 2.71
CA TRP A 100 -19.37 1.54 3.87
C TRP A 100 -18.30 2.28 4.68
N ASP A 101 -17.99 1.78 5.88
CA ASP A 101 -17.09 2.40 6.85
C ASP A 101 -15.70 1.70 6.91
N GLU A 102 -14.86 2.17 7.82
CA GLU A 102 -13.54 1.63 8.06
C GLU A 102 -13.60 0.17 8.54
N HIS A 103 -14.63 -0.20 9.27
CA HIS A 103 -14.80 -1.58 9.76
C HIS A 103 -14.99 -2.55 8.59
N ARG A 104 -15.83 -2.19 7.62
CA ARG A 104 -16.00 -2.98 6.39
C ARG A 104 -14.69 -3.10 5.60
N LEU A 105 -13.89 -2.03 5.53
CA LEU A 105 -12.58 -2.10 4.91
C LEU A 105 -11.67 -3.10 5.62
N HIS A 106 -11.67 -3.10 6.95
CA HIS A 106 -10.88 -4.04 7.75
C HIS A 106 -11.33 -5.49 7.53
N GLU A 107 -12.64 -5.75 7.44
CA GLU A 107 -13.15 -7.09 7.13
C GLU A 107 -12.63 -7.59 5.77
N ILE A 108 -12.69 -6.75 4.73
CA ILE A 108 -12.19 -7.09 3.39
C ILE A 108 -10.68 -7.35 3.44
N HIS A 109 -9.91 -6.50 4.11
CA HIS A 109 -8.45 -6.66 4.19
C HIS A 109 -8.03 -7.86 5.05
N ASN A 110 -8.77 -8.18 6.12
CA ASN A 110 -8.50 -9.36 6.93
C ASN A 110 -8.78 -10.64 6.13
N HIS A 111 -9.87 -10.66 5.35
CA HIS A 111 -10.15 -11.76 4.42
C HIS A 111 -9.03 -11.88 3.37
N MET A 112 -8.59 -10.78 2.76
CA MET A 112 -7.46 -10.76 1.83
C MET A 112 -6.21 -11.40 2.46
N ARG A 113 -5.82 -11.00 3.68
CA ARG A 113 -4.67 -11.58 4.40
C ARG A 113 -4.81 -13.08 4.58
N GLN A 114 -5.99 -13.53 5.01
CA GLN A 114 -6.26 -14.94 5.24
C GLN A 114 -6.12 -15.75 3.94
N VAL A 115 -6.78 -15.33 2.86
CA VAL A 115 -6.76 -16.06 1.58
C VAL A 115 -5.35 -16.11 0.98
N PHE A 116 -4.55 -15.05 1.16
CA PHE A 116 -3.17 -15.03 0.69
C PHE A 116 -2.30 -16.02 1.46
N LEU A 117 -2.37 -16.02 2.79
CA LEU A 117 -1.62 -16.96 3.65
C LEU A 117 -2.05 -18.42 3.49
N GLU A 118 -3.33 -18.69 3.16
CA GLU A 118 -3.81 -20.03 2.85
C GLU A 118 -3.19 -20.59 1.56
N GLN A 119 -2.82 -19.74 0.60
CA GLN A 119 -2.25 -20.14 -0.68
C GLN A 119 -0.71 -20.12 -0.72
N ASP A 120 -0.07 -19.25 0.06
CA ASP A 120 1.38 -19.22 0.26
C ASP A 120 1.68 -18.70 1.67
N GLU A 121 2.30 -19.51 2.52
CA GLU A 121 2.56 -19.20 3.94
C GLU A 121 3.42 -17.96 4.16
N ASP A 122 4.20 -17.57 3.14
CA ASP A 122 5.02 -16.36 3.15
C ASP A 122 4.30 -15.12 2.58
N ALA A 123 3.08 -15.27 2.06
CA ALA A 123 2.34 -14.17 1.42
C ALA A 123 1.72 -13.20 2.46
N HIS A 124 2.56 -12.60 3.28
CA HIS A 124 2.17 -11.67 4.33
C HIS A 124 2.28 -10.21 3.87
N PHE A 125 1.36 -9.37 4.32
CA PHE A 125 1.39 -7.92 4.12
C PHE A 125 1.83 -7.23 5.41
N ASP A 126 3.02 -6.62 5.41
CA ASP A 126 3.54 -5.92 6.59
C ASP A 126 2.73 -4.65 6.90
N MET A 127 2.18 -4.01 5.85
CA MET A 127 1.35 -2.82 5.99
C MET A 127 0.29 -2.75 4.89
N ILE A 128 -0.88 -2.22 5.24
CA ILE A 128 -1.90 -1.82 4.28
C ILE A 128 -2.28 -0.36 4.55
N LEU A 129 -2.17 0.48 3.54
CA LEU A 129 -2.53 1.89 3.57
C LEU A 129 -3.68 2.13 2.59
N ALA A 130 -4.78 2.66 3.09
CA ALA A 130 -5.95 2.95 2.26
C ALA A 130 -6.34 4.43 2.34
N CYS A 131 -6.38 5.09 1.19
CA CYS A 131 -6.85 6.46 1.09
C CYS A 131 -8.39 6.49 0.97
N PRO A 132 -9.12 7.04 1.95
CA PRO A 132 -10.58 7.09 1.91
C PRO A 132 -11.13 8.25 1.07
N HIS A 133 -10.27 9.15 0.60
CA HIS A 133 -10.66 10.41 -0.01
C HIS A 133 -11.11 10.26 -1.47
N ARG A 134 -12.03 11.15 -1.88
CA ARG A 134 -12.42 11.31 -3.27
C ARG A 134 -11.40 12.18 -4.01
N HIS A 135 -11.38 12.13 -5.32
CA HIS A 135 -10.49 12.95 -6.13
C HIS A 135 -10.59 14.46 -5.82
N ARG A 136 -11.82 14.97 -5.60
CA ARG A 136 -12.08 16.39 -5.28
C ARG A 136 -11.56 16.83 -3.91
N ASP A 137 -11.27 15.91 -3.00
CA ASP A 137 -10.84 16.22 -1.64
C ASP A 137 -9.34 16.63 -1.57
N ARG A 138 -8.60 16.47 -2.68
CA ARG A 138 -7.20 16.91 -2.88
C ARG A 138 -6.28 16.58 -1.70
N CYS A 139 -6.41 15.38 -1.16
CA CYS A 139 -5.59 14.93 -0.06
C CYS A 139 -4.18 14.53 -0.51
N MET A 140 -3.28 14.37 0.45
CA MET A 140 -1.88 13.99 0.23
C MET A 140 -1.70 12.48 0.08
N CYS A 141 -2.67 11.67 0.55
CA CYS A 141 -2.57 10.22 0.52
C CYS A 141 -3.04 9.59 -0.79
N ARG A 142 -4.03 10.19 -1.49
CA ARG A 142 -4.59 9.59 -2.69
C ARG A 142 -3.60 9.56 -3.84
N LYS A 143 -3.25 8.38 -4.34
CA LYS A 143 -2.46 8.25 -5.57
C LYS A 143 -3.13 9.06 -6.71
N PRO A 144 -2.40 9.87 -7.51
CA PRO A 144 -0.93 9.84 -7.68
C PRO A 144 -0.10 10.59 -6.63
N MET A 145 -0.69 11.17 -5.57
CA MET A 145 0.09 11.77 -4.51
C MET A 145 0.87 10.70 -3.73
N PRO A 146 2.15 10.93 -3.39
CA PRO A 146 3.02 9.92 -2.79
C PRO A 146 2.87 9.75 -1.27
N GLY A 147 1.89 10.40 -0.63
CA GLY A 147 1.82 10.44 0.84
C GLY A 147 1.70 9.08 1.51
N MET A 148 0.95 8.12 0.93
CA MET A 148 0.91 6.74 1.44
C MET A 148 2.27 6.06 1.32
N LEU A 149 2.97 6.23 0.18
CA LEU A 149 4.27 5.62 -0.04
C LEU A 149 5.30 6.15 0.95
N ARG A 150 5.34 7.48 1.15
CA ARG A 150 6.24 8.13 2.12
C ARG A 150 5.99 7.66 3.55
N PHE A 151 4.72 7.57 3.95
CA PHE A 151 4.35 7.07 5.26
C PHE A 151 4.75 5.59 5.43
N GLY A 152 4.44 4.74 4.45
CA GLY A 152 4.79 3.33 4.45
C GLY A 152 6.31 3.11 4.50
N GLU A 153 7.06 3.83 3.66
CA GLU A 153 8.51 3.78 3.67
C GLU A 153 9.09 4.11 5.05
N ARG A 154 8.66 5.23 5.64
CA ARG A 154 9.14 5.66 6.95
C ARG A 154 8.82 4.64 8.03
N THR A 155 7.60 4.13 8.07
CA THR A 155 7.18 3.14 9.07
C THR A 155 7.95 1.83 8.92
N LEU A 156 8.09 1.32 7.70
CA LEU A 156 8.76 0.03 7.45
C LEU A 156 10.29 0.08 7.59
N ARG A 157 10.88 1.28 7.68
CA ARG A 157 12.30 1.48 7.97
C ARG A 157 12.58 1.90 9.41
N ASP A 158 11.57 2.37 10.13
CA ASP A 158 11.66 2.79 11.53
C ASP A 158 10.43 2.28 12.28
N ASP A 159 10.56 1.10 12.88
CA ASP A 159 9.47 0.42 13.61
C ASP A 159 8.94 1.27 14.79
N SER A 160 9.67 2.29 15.24
CA SER A 160 9.21 3.21 16.27
C SER A 160 8.22 4.27 15.79
N PHE A 161 8.10 4.45 14.46
CA PHE A 161 7.31 5.52 13.87
C PHE A 161 5.80 5.30 13.93
N CYS A 162 5.35 4.04 13.86
CA CYS A 162 3.94 3.68 13.92
C CYS A 162 3.75 2.47 14.85
N GLN A 163 2.68 2.49 15.63
CA GLN A 163 2.32 1.33 16.46
C GLN A 163 1.66 0.26 15.61
N GLU A 164 1.95 -1.01 15.93
CA GLU A 164 1.27 -2.15 15.33
C GLU A 164 -0.23 -2.11 15.61
N GLY A 165 -1.03 -2.49 14.62
CA GLY A 165 -2.49 -2.53 14.69
C GLY A 165 -3.17 -1.65 13.66
N GLU A 166 -4.40 -1.26 13.97
CA GLU A 166 -5.27 -0.47 13.11
C GLU A 166 -5.37 0.97 13.62
N SER A 167 -5.20 1.92 12.71
CA SER A 167 -5.25 3.34 13.06
C SER A 167 -5.65 4.19 11.86
N VAL A 168 -5.91 5.47 12.09
CA VAL A 168 -6.01 6.50 11.06
C VAL A 168 -4.93 7.53 11.33
N THR A 169 -4.10 7.80 10.33
CA THR A 169 -3.00 8.74 10.45
C THR A 169 -3.28 10.05 9.74
N GLU A 170 -2.75 11.14 10.26
CA GLU A 170 -2.67 12.42 9.55
C GLU A 170 -1.33 12.48 8.80
N LEU A 171 -1.39 12.72 7.49
CA LEU A 171 -0.18 12.98 6.73
C LEU A 171 0.32 14.40 7.02
N LEU A 172 1.61 14.55 7.22
CA LEU A 172 2.22 15.82 7.54
C LEU A 172 2.08 16.82 6.38
N PRO A 173 1.86 18.12 6.67
CA PRO A 173 1.92 19.16 5.65
C PRO A 173 3.26 19.14 4.92
N GLY A 174 3.23 19.24 3.59
CA GLY A 174 4.43 19.16 2.75
C GLY A 174 4.73 17.79 2.15
N ASP A 175 4.14 16.72 2.69
CA ASP A 175 4.30 15.36 2.17
C ASP A 175 3.78 15.18 0.73
N GLY A 176 3.03 16.13 0.22
CA GLY A 176 2.42 16.08 -1.10
C GLY A 176 2.99 17.04 -2.12
N GLN A 177 4.03 17.80 -1.80
CA GLN A 177 4.68 18.62 -2.82
C GLN A 177 5.46 17.74 -3.79
N VAL A 178 5.08 17.78 -5.05
CA VAL A 178 5.70 17.02 -6.14
C VAL A 178 5.94 17.95 -7.31
N ASP A 179 7.17 17.99 -7.78
CA ASP A 179 7.51 18.67 -9.04
C ASP A 179 7.26 17.70 -10.21
N TRP A 180 6.04 17.72 -10.72
CA TRP A 180 5.60 16.84 -11.82
C TRP A 180 6.31 17.11 -13.16
N TRP A 181 6.96 18.27 -13.31
CA TRP A 181 7.66 18.68 -14.52
C TRP A 181 9.17 18.46 -14.43
N GLY A 182 9.66 18.19 -13.23
CA GLY A 182 11.06 17.99 -12.94
C GLY A 182 11.59 16.62 -13.35
N LYS A 183 12.72 16.27 -12.77
CA LYS A 183 13.31 14.95 -12.91
C LYS A 183 12.72 14.01 -11.86
N LYS A 184 12.61 12.73 -12.20
CA LYS A 184 12.27 11.69 -11.24
C LYS A 184 13.27 11.74 -10.06
N PRO A 185 12.79 11.82 -8.81
CA PRO A 185 13.66 11.78 -7.63
C PRO A 185 14.46 10.47 -7.55
N THR A 186 15.49 10.47 -6.72
CA THR A 186 16.19 9.22 -6.36
C THR A 186 15.48 8.59 -5.16
N ALA A 187 15.17 7.31 -5.23
CA ALA A 187 14.62 6.55 -4.12
C ALA A 187 15.61 6.45 -2.96
N SER A 188 15.12 6.36 -1.73
CA SER A 188 15.95 6.12 -0.54
C SER A 188 16.63 4.75 -0.58
N ASN A 189 15.99 3.77 -1.20
CA ASN A 189 16.57 2.47 -1.51
C ASN A 189 16.32 2.14 -2.99
N PRO A 190 17.36 1.86 -3.78
CA PRO A 190 17.24 1.65 -5.23
C PRO A 190 16.43 0.39 -5.61
N VAL A 191 16.23 -0.55 -4.68
CA VAL A 191 15.43 -1.75 -4.95
C VAL A 191 13.95 -1.58 -4.65
N ASP A 192 13.56 -0.48 -4.03
CA ASP A 192 12.15 -0.20 -3.78
C ASP A 192 11.36 -0.11 -5.08
N CYS A 193 10.15 -0.65 -5.07
CA CYS A 193 9.31 -0.67 -6.26
C CYS A 193 7.83 -0.42 -5.95
N ILE A 194 7.09 -0.08 -6.98
CA ILE A 194 5.63 -0.06 -6.96
C ILE A 194 5.10 -0.91 -8.12
N VAL A 195 4.03 -1.64 -7.84
CA VAL A 195 3.25 -2.38 -8.84
C VAL A 195 1.84 -1.81 -8.86
N GLY A 196 1.34 -1.46 -10.02
CA GLY A 196 0.00 -0.91 -10.19
C GLY A 196 -0.53 -1.10 -11.61
N ASP A 197 -1.86 -1.06 -11.77
CA ASP A 197 -2.53 -1.17 -13.06
C ASP A 197 -2.81 0.20 -13.70
N ARG A 198 -2.70 1.28 -12.92
CA ARG A 198 -3.13 2.63 -13.33
C ARG A 198 -2.00 3.64 -13.33
N GLY A 199 -2.14 4.65 -14.19
CA GLY A 199 -1.24 5.80 -14.19
C GLY A 199 -1.13 6.54 -12.85
N SER A 200 -2.14 6.41 -11.96
CA SER A 200 -2.07 6.96 -10.60
C SER A 200 -1.02 6.26 -9.73
N ASP A 201 -0.82 4.97 -9.92
CA ASP A 201 0.16 4.17 -9.20
C ASP A 201 1.56 4.52 -9.69
N MET A 202 1.70 4.53 -11.01
CA MET A 202 2.94 4.93 -11.67
C MET A 202 3.35 6.36 -11.27
N GLY A 203 2.39 7.31 -11.22
CA GLY A 203 2.62 8.67 -10.78
C GLY A 203 3.11 8.75 -9.32
N ALA A 204 2.47 8.01 -8.42
CA ALA A 204 2.87 7.98 -7.01
C ALA A 204 4.29 7.40 -6.84
N GLY A 205 4.59 6.30 -7.53
CA GLY A 205 5.92 5.69 -7.54
C GLY A 205 6.98 6.59 -8.17
N TRP A 206 6.65 7.25 -9.28
CA TRP A 206 7.54 8.22 -9.91
C TRP A 206 7.90 9.35 -8.95
N ALA A 207 6.90 9.91 -8.25
CA ALA A 207 7.09 10.98 -7.28
C ALA A 207 7.96 10.58 -6.06
N GLN A 208 8.10 9.29 -5.81
CA GLN A 208 8.96 8.72 -4.75
C GLN A 208 10.28 8.14 -5.30
N GLY A 209 10.49 8.17 -6.62
CA GLY A 209 11.72 7.68 -7.25
C GLY A 209 11.81 6.18 -7.42
N LEU A 210 10.73 5.44 -7.17
CA LEU A 210 10.71 3.98 -7.14
C LEU A 210 10.90 3.36 -8.53
N ARG A 211 11.31 2.09 -8.58
CA ARG A 211 11.15 1.27 -9.78
C ARG A 211 9.66 1.05 -10.03
N LEU A 212 9.22 1.22 -11.27
CA LEU A 212 7.80 1.19 -11.63
C LEU A 212 7.50 -0.08 -12.41
N PHE A 213 6.47 -0.81 -12.04
CA PHE A 213 6.02 -2.00 -12.76
C PHE A 213 4.52 -1.88 -13.01
N GLN A 214 4.19 -1.53 -14.26
CA GLN A 214 2.79 -1.45 -14.67
C GLN A 214 2.30 -2.83 -15.10
N VAL A 215 1.13 -3.21 -14.62
CA VAL A 215 0.50 -4.48 -14.94
C VAL A 215 -0.86 -4.27 -15.61
N HIS A 216 -1.36 -5.31 -16.26
CA HIS A 216 -2.74 -5.34 -16.73
C HIS A 216 -3.63 -5.86 -15.60
N ASP A 217 -4.75 -5.19 -15.35
CA ASP A 217 -5.71 -5.49 -14.27
C ASP A 217 -6.26 -6.93 -14.27
N ALA A 218 -6.29 -7.59 -15.43
CA ALA A 218 -6.68 -8.99 -15.55
C ALA A 218 -5.55 -9.99 -15.22
N SER A 219 -4.29 -9.54 -15.18
CA SER A 219 -3.11 -10.40 -14.98
C SER A 219 -2.47 -10.21 -13.61
N GLY A 220 -2.62 -9.04 -13.00
CA GLY A 220 -2.06 -8.71 -11.70
C GLY A 220 -0.55 -8.74 -11.64
N ILE A 221 -0.03 -8.98 -10.43
CA ILE A 221 1.41 -8.87 -10.12
C ILE A 221 2.26 -10.01 -10.70
N PHE A 222 1.73 -11.22 -10.84
CA PHE A 222 2.54 -12.40 -11.11
C PHE A 222 3.42 -12.30 -12.38
N PRO A 223 2.96 -11.75 -13.52
CA PRO A 223 3.78 -11.62 -14.72
C PRO A 223 5.02 -10.73 -14.57
N VAL A 224 5.06 -9.84 -13.58
CA VAL A 224 6.18 -8.91 -13.40
C VAL A 224 7.10 -9.29 -12.24
N VAL A 225 6.78 -10.33 -11.47
CA VAL A 225 7.53 -10.68 -10.25
C VAL A 225 9.00 -10.97 -10.54
N GLU A 226 9.33 -11.71 -11.61
CA GLU A 226 10.72 -12.01 -11.97
C GLU A 226 11.49 -10.73 -12.35
N ARG A 227 10.82 -9.75 -12.97
CA ARG A 227 11.43 -8.45 -13.28
C ARG A 227 11.71 -7.64 -12.01
N ILE A 228 10.87 -7.77 -10.97
CA ILE A 228 11.09 -7.12 -9.68
C ILE A 228 12.27 -7.76 -8.96
N LEU A 229 12.39 -9.08 -9.02
CA LEU A 229 13.47 -9.86 -8.40
C LEU A 229 14.82 -9.63 -9.07
N ASP A 230 14.84 -9.27 -10.34
CA ASP A 230 16.03 -8.77 -11.00
C ASP A 230 16.32 -7.34 -10.51
N LEU A 231 17.31 -7.21 -9.61
CA LEU A 231 17.67 -5.94 -8.99
C LEU A 231 18.31 -4.94 -9.97
N ASP A 232 18.78 -5.40 -11.11
CA ASP A 232 19.32 -4.55 -12.20
C ASP A 232 18.20 -3.99 -13.09
N ASN A 233 16.99 -4.57 -13.03
CA ASN A 233 15.85 -4.10 -13.78
C ASN A 233 15.33 -2.77 -13.22
N GLN A 234 15.38 -1.70 -14.00
CA GLN A 234 14.98 -0.35 -13.58
C GLN A 234 13.47 -0.11 -13.61
N GLY A 235 12.69 -1.13 -14.01
CA GLY A 235 11.24 -1.03 -14.19
C GLY A 235 10.84 -0.37 -15.52
N ASP A 236 9.57 0.03 -15.59
CA ASP A 236 8.98 0.63 -16.77
C ASP A 236 9.28 2.13 -16.85
N ASP A 237 9.47 2.64 -18.07
CA ASP A 237 9.60 4.08 -18.28
C ASP A 237 8.22 4.76 -18.16
N PHE A 238 8.15 5.77 -17.32
CA PHE A 238 6.94 6.54 -17.09
C PHE A 238 7.28 7.98 -16.74
N HIS A 239 6.53 8.92 -17.33
CA HIS A 239 6.59 10.32 -16.96
C HIS A 239 5.17 10.89 -16.82
N PRO A 240 4.82 11.53 -15.67
CA PRO A 240 3.44 11.92 -15.35
C PRO A 240 2.83 12.98 -16.27
N VAL A 241 3.65 13.71 -17.03
CA VAL A 241 3.23 14.81 -17.92
C VAL A 241 3.60 14.57 -19.40
N ARG A 242 3.94 13.36 -19.77
CA ARG A 242 4.26 12.96 -21.15
C ARG A 242 3.25 11.98 -21.68
#